data_95194b80b57aa0e03473d0a1291c50b7
#
_entry.id   95194b80b57aa0e03473d0a1291c50b7
#
_cell.length_a   1.000
_cell.length_b   1.000
_cell.length_c   1.000
_cell.angle_alpha   90.00
_cell.angle_beta   90.00
_cell.angle_gamma   90.00
#
_symmetry.space_group_name_H-M   'P 1'
#
loop_
_entity.id
_entity.type
_entity.pdbx_description
1 polymer ?
#
loop_
_entity_poly.entity_id
_entity_poly.type
_entity_poly.pdbx_seq_one_letter_code
_entity_poly.pdbx_strand_id
1 'polypeptide(L)' 'MNPNVLEVTPMERGRIKIHFDTGEIKIFDVTPYIHGDWYGKLADPTYFATVRPSGRTVMWSDGQDIAPHELYELSIP' A
#
# COMPACT_ATOMS: atom_id res chain seq x y z
N MET A 1 12.03 -13.07 5.66
CA MET A 1 10.56 -13.10 5.69
C MET A 1 10.03 -11.71 5.99
N ASN A 2 9.01 -11.27 5.28
CA ASN A 2 8.48 -9.92 5.47
C ASN A 2 7.50 -9.88 6.63
N PRO A 3 7.45 -8.76 7.39
CA PRO A 3 6.50 -8.62 8.48
C PRO A 3 5.07 -8.49 7.96
N ASN A 4 4.11 -8.74 8.84
CA ASN A 4 2.69 -8.54 8.53
C ASN A 4 2.34 -7.06 8.67
N VAL A 5 1.33 -6.63 7.92
CA VAL A 5 0.80 -5.28 8.00
C VAL A 5 -0.32 -5.26 9.03
N LEU A 6 -0.17 -4.44 10.06
CA LEU A 6 -1.21 -4.25 11.07
C LEU A 6 -2.22 -3.21 10.64
N GLU A 7 -1.73 -2.11 10.05
CA GLU A 7 -2.58 -0.97 9.72
C GLU A 7 -2.00 -0.25 8.52
N VAL A 8 -2.86 0.32 7.69
CA VAL A 8 -2.45 1.15 6.56
C VAL A 8 -3.34 2.39 6.50
N THR A 9 -2.73 3.54 6.24
CA THR A 9 -3.43 4.82 6.16
C THR A 9 -3.11 5.46 4.81
N PRO A 10 -4.13 5.77 4.00
CA PRO A 10 -3.87 6.48 2.75
C PRO A 10 -3.41 7.91 3.03
N MET A 11 -2.48 8.38 2.21
CA MET A 11 -1.92 9.73 2.32
C MET A 11 -2.08 10.43 0.98
N GLU A 12 -1.76 11.71 0.96
CA GLU A 12 -1.80 12.48 -0.28
C GLU A 12 -0.75 12.01 -1.28
N ARG A 13 -0.97 12.29 -2.55
CA ARG A 13 -0.02 12.06 -3.64
C ARG A 13 0.34 10.59 -3.85
N GLY A 14 -0.63 9.71 -3.65
CA GLY A 14 -0.42 8.29 -3.94
C GLY A 14 0.50 7.57 -2.98
N ARG A 15 0.63 8.06 -1.75
CA ARG A 15 1.44 7.40 -0.73
C ARG A 15 0.57 6.78 0.34
N ILE A 16 1.09 5.74 1.00
CA ILE A 16 0.42 5.10 2.11
C ILE A 16 1.40 4.98 3.27
N LYS A 17 0.87 5.11 4.49
CA LYS A 17 1.63 4.90 5.71
C LYS A 17 1.29 3.51 6.23
N ILE A 18 2.31 2.71 6.50
CA ILE A 18 2.14 1.32 6.88
C ILE A 18 2.73 1.09 8.26
N HIS A 19 1.93 0.48 9.14
CA HIS A 19 2.38 0.03 10.44
C HIS A 19 2.53 -1.48 10.40
N PHE A 20 3.77 -1.94 10.45
CA PHE A 20 4.09 -3.38 10.43
C PHE A 20 4.06 -3.97 11.84
N ASP A 21 3.92 -5.29 11.93
CA ASP A 21 3.87 -5.98 13.23
C ASP A 21 5.21 -5.99 13.96
N THR A 22 6.28 -5.56 13.32
CA THR A 22 7.57 -5.33 13.97
C THR A 22 7.59 -4.04 14.78
N GLY A 23 6.55 -3.20 14.64
CA GLY A 23 6.52 -1.87 15.21
C GLY A 23 7.03 -0.79 14.27
N GLU A 24 7.57 -1.17 13.12
CA GLU A 24 8.04 -0.20 12.12
C GLU A 24 6.87 0.54 11.49
N ILE A 25 7.03 1.85 11.29
CA ILE A 25 6.08 2.67 10.55
C ILE A 25 6.84 3.22 9.35
N LYS A 26 6.35 2.89 8.15
CA LYS A 26 7.06 3.23 6.92
C LYS A 26 6.08 3.84 5.91
N ILE A 27 6.63 4.59 4.95
CA ILE A 27 5.85 5.24 3.89
C ILE A 27 6.20 4.57 2.56
N PHE A 28 5.17 4.19 1.81
CA PHE A 28 5.34 3.57 0.50
C PHE A 28 4.70 4.46 -0.56
N ASP A 29 5.44 4.71 -1.64
CA ASP A 29 4.95 5.49 -2.78
C ASP A 29 4.31 4.53 -3.79
N VAL A 30 2.99 4.64 -3.96
CA VAL A 30 2.24 3.78 -4.86
C VAL A 30 2.21 4.31 -6.28
N THR A 31 2.59 5.58 -6.50
CA THR A 31 2.46 6.21 -7.82
C THR A 31 3.10 5.44 -8.98
N PRO A 32 4.25 4.78 -8.83
CA PRO A 32 4.81 3.99 -9.93
C PRO A 32 3.91 2.84 -10.40
N TYR A 33 2.95 2.43 -9.58
CA TYR A 33 2.04 1.32 -9.90
C TYR A 33 0.72 1.80 -10.50
N ILE A 34 0.44 3.11 -10.42
CA ILE A 34 -0.85 3.67 -10.84
C ILE A 34 -0.84 3.93 -12.34
N HIS A 35 -1.13 2.89 -13.10
CA HIS A 35 -1.22 2.99 -14.56
C HIS A 35 -2.07 1.83 -15.10
N GLY A 36 -2.53 1.97 -16.34
CA GLY A 36 -3.38 0.96 -16.96
C GLY A 36 -4.81 1.04 -16.46
N ASP A 37 -5.64 0.08 -16.91
CA ASP A 37 -7.08 0.10 -16.60
C ASP A 37 -7.39 -0.31 -15.17
N TRP A 38 -6.66 -1.27 -14.65
CA TRP A 38 -6.94 -1.84 -13.33
C TRP A 38 -6.28 -1.04 -12.20
N TYR A 39 -4.95 -0.92 -12.25
CA TYR A 39 -4.25 -0.12 -11.24
C TYR A 39 -4.51 1.37 -11.39
N GLY A 40 -4.91 1.82 -12.58
CA GLY A 40 -5.25 3.22 -12.80
C GLY A 40 -6.39 3.74 -11.93
N LYS A 41 -7.24 2.83 -11.43
CA LYS A 41 -8.30 3.19 -10.49
C LYS A 41 -7.77 3.83 -9.22
N LEU A 42 -6.53 3.53 -8.86
CA LEU A 42 -5.89 4.08 -7.65
C LEU A 42 -5.60 5.58 -7.76
N ALA A 43 -5.74 6.16 -8.93
CA ALA A 43 -5.59 7.61 -9.11
C ALA A 43 -6.76 8.40 -8.50
N ASP A 44 -7.91 7.75 -8.31
CA ASP A 44 -9.06 8.36 -7.67
C ASP A 44 -8.88 8.33 -6.14
N PRO A 45 -8.84 9.49 -5.46
CA PRO A 45 -8.63 9.52 -4.01
C PRO A 45 -9.64 8.71 -3.22
N THR A 46 -10.90 8.70 -3.64
CA THR A 46 -11.94 7.92 -2.96
C THR A 46 -11.66 6.43 -3.08
N TYR A 47 -11.26 5.98 -4.26
CA TYR A 47 -10.90 4.57 -4.46
C TYR A 47 -9.61 4.23 -3.73
N PHE A 48 -8.63 5.11 -3.77
CA PHE A 48 -7.35 4.92 -3.10
C PHE A 48 -7.54 4.71 -1.60
N ALA A 49 -8.53 5.38 -1.01
CA ALA A 49 -8.83 5.28 0.42
C ALA A 49 -9.44 3.92 0.81
N THR A 50 -9.75 3.05 -0.14
CA THR A 50 -10.26 1.70 0.17
C THR A 50 -9.14 0.73 0.55
N VAL A 51 -7.90 1.17 0.59
CA VAL A 51 -6.76 0.33 0.94
C VAL A 51 -6.93 -0.28 2.34
N ARG A 52 -6.55 -1.55 2.46
CA ARG A 52 -6.63 -2.27 3.73
C ARG A 52 -5.47 -3.27 3.86
N PRO A 53 -5.14 -3.68 5.09
CA PRO A 53 -4.12 -4.71 5.28
C PRO A 53 -4.58 -6.05 4.68
N SER A 54 -3.62 -6.78 4.13
CA SER A 54 -3.86 -8.11 3.58
C SER A 54 -2.61 -8.97 3.85
N GLY A 55 -2.53 -9.56 5.05
CA GLY A 55 -1.38 -10.36 5.44
C GLY A 55 -0.10 -9.53 5.50
N ARG A 56 0.82 -9.84 4.62
CA ARG A 56 2.12 -9.15 4.56
C ARG A 56 2.12 -7.97 3.60
N THR A 57 0.96 -7.61 3.08
CA THR A 57 0.85 -6.52 2.13
C THR A 57 -0.45 -5.76 2.36
N VAL A 58 -0.78 -4.91 1.40
CA VAL A 58 -2.01 -4.12 1.40
C VAL A 58 -2.78 -4.42 0.12
N MET A 59 -4.08 -4.17 0.15
CA MET A 59 -4.96 -4.47 -0.98
C MET A 59 -6.03 -3.41 -1.09
N TRP A 60 -6.46 -3.12 -2.32
CA TRP A 60 -7.58 -2.22 -2.61
C TRP A 60 -8.82 -3.04 -2.97
N SER A 61 -9.96 -2.37 -3.14
CA SER A 61 -11.27 -3.01 -3.28
C SER A 61 -11.38 -4.07 -4.37
N ASP A 62 -10.75 -3.86 -5.52
CA ASP A 62 -10.83 -4.81 -6.64
C ASP A 62 -9.70 -5.84 -6.61
N GLY A 63 -8.94 -5.91 -5.52
CA GLY A 63 -7.88 -6.89 -5.37
C GLY A 63 -6.51 -6.44 -5.81
N GLN A 64 -6.34 -5.16 -6.20
CA GLN A 64 -5.00 -4.64 -6.50
C GLN A 64 -4.16 -4.74 -5.23
N ASP A 65 -2.94 -5.24 -5.36
CA ASP A 65 -2.02 -5.36 -4.23
C ASP A 65 -0.60 -5.04 -4.66
N ILE A 66 0.30 -5.03 -3.70
CA ILE A 66 1.73 -4.82 -3.92
C ILE A 66 2.43 -6.09 -3.46
N ALA A 67 3.44 -6.53 -4.18
CA ALA A 67 4.22 -7.70 -3.76
C ALA A 67 4.80 -7.44 -2.36
N PRO A 68 4.64 -8.35 -1.40
CA PRO A 68 5.04 -8.09 -0.01
C PRO A 68 6.47 -7.62 0.16
N HIS A 69 7.43 -8.21 -0.53
CA HIS A 69 8.81 -7.79 -0.38
C HIS A 69 9.06 -6.41 -0.98
N GLU A 70 8.35 -6.03 -2.05
CA GLU A 70 8.46 -4.68 -2.62
C GLU A 70 7.89 -3.66 -1.65
N LEU A 71 6.76 -3.97 -1.04
CA LEU A 71 6.15 -3.08 -0.06
C LEU A 71 7.12 -2.80 1.08
N TYR A 72 7.72 -3.83 1.62
CA TYR A 72 8.63 -3.67 2.75
C TYR A 72 9.97 -3.04 2.36
N GLU A 73 10.58 -3.56 1.28
CA GLU A 73 11.94 -3.14 0.88
C GLU A 73 11.98 -1.72 0.32
N LEU A 74 10.94 -1.32 -0.41
CA LEU A 74 10.90 0.00 -1.06
C LEU A 74 10.27 1.09 -0.22
N SER A 75 9.61 0.72 0.88
CA SER A 75 9.07 1.73 1.79
C SER A 75 10.19 2.35 2.61
N ILE A 76 9.98 3.60 3.03
CA ILE A 76 10.98 4.36 3.79
C ILE A 76 10.42 4.73 5.16
N PRO A 77 11.30 4.84 6.16
CA PRO A 77 10.88 5.23 7.52
C PRO A 77 10.25 6.61 7.58
#